data_84cf67719cbfb31fc07077114ccb608e
#
_entry.id   84cf67719cbfb31fc07077114ccb608e
#
_cell.length_a   1.000
_cell.length_b   1.000
_cell.length_c   1.000
_cell.angle_alpha   90.00
_cell.angle_beta   90.00
_cell.angle_gamma   90.00
#
_symmetry.space_group_name_H-M   'P 1'
#
loop_
_entity.id
_entity.type
_entity.pdbx_description
1 polymer ?
#
loop_
_entity_poly.entity_id
_entity_poly.type
_entity_poly.pdbx_seq_one_letter_code
_entity_poly.pdbx_strand_id
1 'polypeptide(L)' 'GDSTLILGRSGSQQVQFDRAIADEKELRQALEARMGVKVTGVKVIKLDMVNDLTLVDVRYRVPAKR' A
#
# COMPACT_ATOMS: atom_id res chain seq x y z
N GLY A 1 4.38 -22.62 11.62
CA GLY A 1 3.85 -22.54 11.40
C GLY A 1 3.57 -22.29 10.86
N ASP A 2 3.57 -22.23 10.84
CA ASP A 2 3.23 -22.07 10.40
C ASP A 2 2.51 -21.89 9.75
N SER A 3 2.18 -21.66 9.73
CA SER A 3 1.47 -21.48 9.28
C SER A 3 1.02 -21.36 8.53
N THR A 4 0.89 -21.34 8.35
CA THR A 4 0.51 -21.23 7.76
C THR A 4 -0.49 -21.21 7.18
N LEU A 5 -0.96 -21.25 7.24
CA LEU A 5 -1.96 -21.20 6.83
C LEU A 5 -2.46 -20.20 6.26
N ILE A 6 -2.02 -19.76 5.64
CA ILE A 6 -2.39 -18.57 5.21
C ILE A 6 -3.08 -18.61 3.96
N LEU A 7 -4.27 -18.27 4.00
CA LEU A 7 -5.14 -18.34 2.88
C LEU A 7 -5.42 -17.00 2.30
N GLY A 8 -4.47 -16.13 2.36
CA GLY A 8 -4.68 -14.79 1.90
C GLY A 8 -5.22 -13.95 3.01
N ARG A 9 -4.40 -13.06 3.50
CA ARG A 9 -4.77 -12.14 4.56
C ARG A 9 -4.99 -10.78 3.96
N SER A 10 -5.96 -10.07 4.46
CA SER A 10 -6.18 -8.70 4.04
C SER A 10 -5.98 -7.78 5.22
N GLY A 11 -5.61 -6.56 4.94
CA GLY A 11 -5.39 -5.60 5.98
C GLY A 11 -5.34 -4.21 5.41
N SER A 12 -5.13 -3.24 6.30
CA SER A 12 -4.96 -1.86 5.89
C SER A 12 -3.82 -1.26 6.68
N GLN A 13 -3.17 -0.28 6.08
CA GLN A 13 -2.02 0.34 6.70
C GLN A 13 -1.83 1.73 6.12
N GLN A 14 -1.42 2.66 6.95
CA GLN A 14 -1.07 3.99 6.48
C GLN A 14 0.38 4.00 6.08
N VAL A 15 0.66 4.58 4.93
CA VAL A 15 2.01 4.67 4.39
C VAL A 15 2.28 6.11 4.03
N GLN A 16 3.46 6.58 4.37
CA GLN A 16 3.87 7.92 4.02
C GLN A 16 5.02 7.85 3.03
N PHE A 17 4.87 8.58 1.94
CA PHE A 17 5.93 8.72 0.94
C PHE A 17 6.57 10.09 1.06
N ASP A 18 7.87 10.14 0.87
CA ASP A 18 8.60 11.41 0.86
C ASP A 18 8.52 12.07 -0.50
N ARG A 19 7.41 11.89 -1.18
CA ARG A 19 7.17 12.45 -2.50
C ARG A 19 5.69 12.70 -2.66
N ALA A 20 5.34 13.75 -3.38
CA ALA A 20 3.95 14.03 -3.69
C ALA A 20 3.59 13.23 -4.93
N ILE A 21 2.77 12.21 -4.76
CA ILE A 21 2.32 11.38 -5.86
C ILE A 21 0.82 11.57 -6.02
N ALA A 22 0.44 12.21 -7.10
CA ALA A 22 -0.97 12.51 -7.35
C ALA A 22 -1.65 11.43 -8.18
N ASP A 23 -0.89 10.65 -8.92
CA ASP A 23 -1.43 9.61 -9.78
C ASP A 23 -1.65 8.34 -8.99
N GLU A 24 -2.89 7.90 -8.88
CA GLU A 24 -3.24 6.72 -8.11
C GLU A 24 -2.57 5.46 -8.64
N LYS A 25 -2.47 5.37 -9.96
CA LYS A 25 -1.85 4.21 -10.57
C LYS A 25 -0.37 4.11 -10.20
N GLU A 26 0.31 5.25 -10.26
CA GLU A 26 1.71 5.31 -9.91
C GLU A 26 1.89 5.00 -8.42
N LEU A 27 0.99 5.53 -7.61
CA LEU A 27 1.02 5.30 -6.18
C LEU A 27 0.83 3.83 -5.86
N ARG A 28 -0.09 3.18 -6.54
CA ARG A 28 -0.34 1.76 -6.33
C ARG A 28 0.89 0.93 -6.70
N GLN A 29 1.51 1.23 -7.81
CA GLN A 29 2.70 0.52 -8.23
C GLN A 29 3.84 0.69 -7.24
N ALA A 30 4.01 1.91 -6.75
CA ALA A 30 5.04 2.19 -5.77
C ALA A 30 4.78 1.43 -4.48
N LEU A 31 3.52 1.35 -4.07
CA LEU A 31 3.16 0.63 -2.86
C LEU A 31 3.40 -0.86 -2.99
N GLU A 32 3.03 -1.42 -4.12
CA GLU A 32 3.22 -2.85 -4.34
C GLU A 32 4.70 -3.20 -4.35
N ALA A 33 5.51 -2.35 -4.95
CA ALA A 33 6.94 -2.58 -4.99
C ALA A 33 7.54 -2.46 -3.59
N ARG A 34 7.04 -1.53 -2.80
CA ARG A 34 7.58 -1.27 -1.47
C ARG A 34 7.15 -2.31 -0.46
N MET A 35 5.89 -2.70 -0.51
CA MET A 35 5.33 -3.61 0.49
C MET A 35 5.44 -5.07 0.09
N GLY A 36 5.59 -5.34 -1.19
CA GLY A 36 5.69 -6.71 -1.67
C GLY A 36 4.39 -7.47 -1.56
N VAL A 37 3.27 -6.76 -1.52
CA VAL A 37 1.95 -7.39 -1.44
C VAL A 37 1.07 -6.79 -2.51
N LYS A 38 -0.07 -7.41 -2.72
CA LYS A 38 -0.99 -6.91 -3.71
C LYS A 38 -1.87 -5.83 -3.09
N VAL A 39 -1.86 -4.66 -3.69
CA VAL A 39 -2.67 -3.54 -3.21
C VAL A 39 -4.05 -3.63 -3.83
N THR A 40 -5.07 -3.71 -3.00
CA THR A 40 -6.43 -3.82 -3.47
C THR A 40 -7.16 -2.47 -3.45
N GLY A 41 -6.66 -1.52 -2.70
CA GLY A 41 -7.26 -0.20 -2.68
C GLY A 41 -6.31 0.81 -2.07
N VAL A 42 -6.43 2.04 -2.53
CA VAL A 42 -5.60 3.14 -2.04
C VAL A 42 -6.49 4.33 -1.81
N LYS A 43 -6.32 4.97 -0.67
CA LYS A 43 -7.02 6.19 -0.36
C LYS A 43 -6.02 7.24 0.08
N VAL A 44 -5.95 8.34 -0.63
CA VAL A 44 -5.04 9.41 -0.27
C VAL A 44 -5.65 10.19 0.88
N ILE A 45 -4.96 10.20 2.00
CA ILE A 45 -5.42 10.93 3.18
C ILE A 45 -4.94 12.37 3.10
N LYS A 46 -3.69 12.54 2.70
CA LYS A 46 -3.10 13.87 2.62
C LYS A 46 -2.08 13.91 1.50
N LEU A 47 -2.16 14.92 0.68
CA LEU A 47 -1.19 15.16 -0.37
C LEU A 47 -0.63 16.55 -0.14
N ASP A 48 0.62 16.62 0.24
CA ASP A 48 1.27 17.89 0.55
C ASP A 48 2.29 18.21 -0.54
N MET A 49 1.94 19.13 -1.40
CA MET A 49 2.80 19.50 -2.51
C MET A 49 3.93 20.42 -2.07
N VAL A 50 3.73 21.09 -0.95
CA VAL A 50 4.75 22.01 -0.44
C VAL A 50 5.90 21.24 0.19
N ASN A 51 5.58 20.26 1.02
CA ASN A 51 6.59 19.46 1.68
C ASN A 51 6.91 18.19 0.90
N ASP A 52 6.28 18.01 -0.24
CA ASP A 52 6.54 16.89 -1.13
C ASP A 52 6.37 15.54 -0.43
N LEU A 53 5.18 15.35 0.14
CA LEU A 53 4.89 14.08 0.78
C LEU A 53 3.45 13.66 0.54
N THR A 54 3.21 12.37 0.65
CA THR A 54 1.89 11.79 0.45
C THR A 54 1.62 10.81 1.58
N LEU A 55 0.47 10.97 2.22
CA LEU A 55 0.02 10.04 3.24
C LEU A 55 -1.18 9.31 2.69
N VAL A 56 -1.11 7.99 2.66
CA VAL A 56 -2.16 7.19 2.07
C VAL A 56 -2.57 6.07 3.00
N ASP A 57 -3.81 5.65 2.85
CA ASP A 57 -4.34 4.49 3.53
C ASP A 57 -4.42 3.39 2.48
N VAL A 58 -3.67 2.32 2.69
CA VAL A 58 -3.54 1.25 1.72
C VAL A 58 -4.27 0.03 2.21
N ARG A 59 -5.08 -0.53 1.33
CA ARG A 59 -5.68 -1.82 1.60
C ARG A 59 -4.94 -2.83 0.76
N TYR A 60 -4.54 -3.91 1.38
CA TYR A 60 -3.71 -4.89 0.69
C TYR A 60 -4.17 -6.28 1.00
N ARG A 61 -3.68 -7.20 0.21
CA ARG A 61 -3.95 -8.61 0.38
C ARG A 61 -2.66 -9.37 0.22
N VAL A 62 -2.34 -10.17 1.21
CA VAL A 62 -1.17 -11.03 1.12
C VAL A 62 -1.63 -12.31 0.46
N PRO A 63 -1.07 -12.68 -0.69
CA PRO A 63 -1.51 -13.88 -1.37
C PRO A 63 -1.22 -15.12 -0.55
N ALA A 64 -2.07 -16.11 -0.68
CA ALA A 64 -1.85 -17.37 -0.03
C ALA A 64 -0.62 -18.01 -0.66
N LYS A 65 0.18 -18.63 0.20
CA LYS A 65 1.36 -19.18 -0.30
C LYS A 65 1.41 -20.62 0.00
N ARG A 66 1.76 -21.44 -0.89
CA ARG A 66 1.67 -22.80 -0.66
C ARG A 66 2.74 -23.41 -0.20
#